data_bb314bc8139a77dcaa9e92cbd04a2abc
#
_entry.id   bb314bc8139a77dcaa9e92cbd04a2abc
#
_cell.length_a   1.000
_cell.length_b   1.000
_cell.length_c   1.000
_cell.angle_alpha   90.00
_cell.angle_beta   90.00
_cell.angle_gamma   90.00
#
_symmetry.space_group_name_H-M   'P 1'
#
loop_
_entity.id
_entity.type
_entity.pdbx_description
1 polymer ?
#
loop_
_entity_poly.entity_id
_entity_poly.type
_entity_poly.pdbx_seq_one_letter_code
_entity_poly.pdbx_strand_id
1 'polypeptide(L)'
;RFDALLDGLQEKYPDNDDLLTGVVLTASPDKVVVARTAQQIIEITDKRALKVIARGLAKNASEELRIRRGSIVYVRQNGDYWELLNKPTVQAALIALRAQDGAVQAMVGGFHFQDGNFNRVTQAWRQPGSSFKPFIYAASLEKGLTPATQISDEPFVLTAQQTGSKPWAPKNYGNSYEPMLTMRQGLYKSRNMVSIRIMQAVGPKYVQEYITRFGFDRERQPAVLPVALGAGSVTPLQLAGAYTVFANGGYRVLPYLIDRVTDSTGKVIMQAKPVVAGDSAARVIDPRTAYVMSDMLRGVATSGTGARVYRELKRSDLGGKTGTTNDSHDAWFAGFNPDMVSVVWMGFDQPRSLGSSETGGGAALPIWLDYMKHALKDKPVVPPPPLPSGLNRINGDFYFAEYPPGQAIARVGLPAPSDTLLGPGGGSMADDIGDLLDRLRKSGNEPRYQHQETVPF
;
A
#
# COMPACT_ATOMS: atom_id res chain seq x y z
N ARG A 1 37.82 8.70 31.66
CA ARG A 1 37.33 9.88 30.88
C ARG A 1 36.81 9.44 29.49
N PHE A 2 37.49 8.48 28.82
CA PHE A 2 37.06 7.97 27.52
C PHE A 2 35.83 7.05 27.66
N ASP A 3 35.80 6.16 28.65
CA ASP A 3 34.67 5.30 28.95
C ASP A 3 33.40 6.08 29.24
N ALA A 4 33.47 7.08 30.09
CA ALA A 4 32.31 7.93 30.40
C ALA A 4 31.78 8.71 29.18
N LEU A 5 32.65 8.99 28.19
CA LEU A 5 32.20 9.60 26.93
C LEU A 5 31.47 8.58 26.05
N LEU A 6 31.92 7.33 26.06
CA LEU A 6 31.27 6.25 25.30
C LEU A 6 29.95 5.83 25.95
N ASP A 7 29.87 5.78 27.26
CA ASP A 7 28.65 5.50 28.00
C ASP A 7 27.59 6.59 27.74
N GLY A 8 27.98 7.87 27.83
CA GLY A 8 27.09 8.99 27.46
C GLY A 8 26.71 9.02 25.98
N LEU A 9 27.54 8.45 25.10
CA LEU A 9 27.20 8.30 23.70
C LEU A 9 26.10 7.25 23.51
N GLN A 10 26.20 6.10 24.17
CA GLN A 10 25.19 5.04 24.08
C GLN A 10 23.85 5.46 24.70
N GLU A 11 23.87 6.27 25.74
CA GLU A 11 22.66 6.87 26.32
C GLU A 11 21.95 7.79 25.31
N LYS A 12 22.74 8.61 24.58
CA LYS A 12 22.21 9.55 23.59
C LYS A 12 21.87 8.91 22.25
N TYR A 13 22.60 7.89 21.85
CA TYR A 13 22.47 7.15 20.60
C TYR A 13 22.50 5.64 20.91
N PRO A 14 21.42 5.09 21.46
CA PRO A 14 21.39 3.68 21.84
C PRO A 14 21.49 2.77 20.64
N ASP A 15 21.96 1.56 20.89
CA ASP A 15 21.94 0.49 19.91
C ASP A 15 20.51 0.19 19.46
N ASN A 16 20.34 -0.22 18.23
CA ASN A 16 19.06 -0.61 17.67
C ASN A 16 19.21 -1.97 16.96
N ASP A 17 18.83 -3.02 17.65
CA ASP A 17 18.97 -4.42 17.22
C ASP A 17 20.43 -4.74 16.84
N ASP A 18 20.71 -5.05 15.58
CA ASP A 18 22.05 -5.36 15.06
C ASP A 18 22.88 -4.11 14.70
N LEU A 19 22.27 -2.91 14.77
CA LEU A 19 22.94 -1.63 14.53
C LEU A 19 23.50 -1.09 15.82
N LEU A 20 24.81 -1.20 15.95
CA LEU A 20 25.53 -0.89 17.16
C LEU A 20 26.21 0.48 17.05
N THR A 21 25.95 1.38 17.98
CA THR A 21 26.51 2.73 17.97
C THR A 21 28.01 2.72 18.33
N GLY A 22 28.79 3.51 17.60
CA GLY A 22 30.20 3.68 17.86
C GLY A 22 30.75 5.02 17.42
N VAL A 23 31.97 5.33 17.85
CA VAL A 23 32.73 6.53 17.47
C VAL A 23 33.94 6.14 16.64
N VAL A 24 34.12 6.82 15.53
CA VAL A 24 35.31 6.63 14.68
C VAL A 24 36.54 7.19 15.39
N LEU A 25 37.53 6.32 15.61
CA LEU A 25 38.83 6.69 16.17
C LEU A 25 39.81 7.11 15.05
N THR A 26 39.82 6.35 13.96
CA THR A 26 40.63 6.65 12.76
C THR A 26 39.84 6.27 11.52
N ALA A 27 40.04 7.02 10.44
CA ALA A 27 39.47 6.75 9.13
C ALA A 27 40.49 6.98 8.03
N SER A 28 40.68 6.00 7.20
CA SER A 28 41.48 6.01 5.97
C SER A 28 40.77 5.25 4.86
N PRO A 29 41.16 5.36 3.60
CA PRO A 29 40.56 4.59 2.51
C PRO A 29 40.63 3.06 2.70
N ASP A 30 41.64 2.58 3.46
CA ASP A 30 41.90 1.16 3.63
C ASP A 30 41.46 0.60 4.98
N LYS A 31 41.13 1.47 5.94
CA LYS A 31 40.77 1.06 7.31
C LYS A 31 40.00 2.13 8.04
N VAL A 32 38.91 1.69 8.70
CA VAL A 32 38.20 2.51 9.67
C VAL A 32 38.21 1.78 11.02
N VAL A 33 38.54 2.50 12.10
CA VAL A 33 38.54 1.96 13.47
C VAL A 33 37.43 2.65 14.24
N VAL A 34 36.55 1.87 14.84
CA VAL A 34 35.38 2.35 15.59
C VAL A 34 35.44 1.80 17.00
N ALA A 35 35.32 2.67 18.02
CA ALA A 35 35.14 2.27 19.40
C ALA A 35 33.66 2.26 19.77
N ARG A 36 33.23 1.18 20.43
CA ARG A 36 31.90 1.06 21.06
C ARG A 36 31.99 1.22 22.57
N THR A 37 32.94 0.53 23.15
CA THR A 37 33.37 0.66 24.55
C THR A 37 34.90 0.72 24.58
N ALA A 38 35.51 0.97 25.75
CA ALA A 38 36.97 0.92 25.85
C ALA A 38 37.57 -0.47 25.51
N GLN A 39 36.76 -1.51 25.71
CA GLN A 39 37.19 -2.91 25.45
C GLN A 39 36.76 -3.41 24.09
N GLN A 40 35.76 -2.75 23.43
CA GLN A 40 35.23 -3.17 22.14
C GLN A 40 35.61 -2.19 21.04
N ILE A 41 36.72 -2.50 20.38
CA ILE A 41 37.22 -1.75 19.22
C ILE A 41 37.03 -2.62 17.98
N ILE A 42 36.37 -2.08 16.98
CA ILE A 42 36.03 -2.74 15.72
C ILE A 42 36.90 -2.16 14.62
N GLU A 43 37.58 -3.02 13.89
CA GLU A 43 38.37 -2.66 12.72
C GLU A 43 37.62 -3.07 11.46
N ILE A 44 37.36 -2.12 10.60
CA ILE A 44 36.70 -2.31 9.30
C ILE A 44 37.77 -2.20 8.22
N THR A 45 38.18 -3.37 7.69
CA THR A 45 39.21 -3.49 6.67
C THR A 45 38.73 -4.26 5.44
N ASP A 46 37.55 -4.88 5.53
CA ASP A 46 36.97 -5.62 4.41
C ASP A 46 36.67 -4.69 3.23
N LYS A 47 37.14 -5.06 2.05
CA LYS A 47 36.99 -4.27 0.82
C LYS A 47 35.51 -4.06 0.43
N ARG A 48 34.61 -5.01 0.76
CA ARG A 48 33.16 -4.90 0.51
C ARG A 48 32.58 -3.75 1.32
N ALA A 49 32.91 -3.69 2.61
CA ALA A 49 32.47 -2.64 3.52
C ALA A 49 33.06 -1.28 3.14
N LEU A 50 34.38 -1.21 2.91
CA LEU A 50 35.07 0.03 2.55
C LEU A 50 34.57 0.62 1.22
N LYS A 51 34.20 -0.22 0.25
CA LYS A 51 33.62 0.23 -1.03
C LYS A 51 32.32 1.00 -0.86
N VAL A 52 31.46 0.58 0.06
CA VAL A 52 30.16 1.24 0.35
C VAL A 52 30.37 2.66 0.88
N ILE A 53 31.34 2.84 1.76
CA ILE A 53 31.62 4.11 2.44
C ILE A 53 32.73 4.94 1.76
N ALA A 54 33.25 4.51 0.62
CA ALA A 54 34.40 5.13 -0.06
C ALA A 54 34.18 6.64 -0.31
N ARG A 55 32.96 7.09 -0.62
CA ARG A 55 32.63 8.50 -0.81
C ARG A 55 32.82 9.30 0.48
N GLY A 56 32.47 8.72 1.63
CA GLY A 56 32.64 9.36 2.94
C GLY A 56 34.10 9.43 3.41
N LEU A 57 34.94 8.52 2.92
CA LEU A 57 36.38 8.47 3.21
C LEU A 57 37.22 9.36 2.28
N ALA A 58 36.63 9.89 1.19
CA ALA A 58 37.33 10.74 0.24
C ALA A 58 37.72 12.09 0.88
N LYS A 59 38.86 12.64 0.49
CA LYS A 59 39.36 13.95 1.00
C LYS A 59 38.37 15.11 0.72
N ASN A 60 37.63 15.01 -0.38
CA ASN A 60 36.63 16.00 -0.83
C ASN A 60 35.18 15.58 -0.48
N ALA A 61 34.99 14.64 0.46
CA ALA A 61 33.65 14.24 0.90
C ALA A 61 32.87 15.46 1.42
N SER A 62 31.56 15.55 1.06
CA SER A 62 30.68 16.56 1.63
C SER A 62 30.57 16.39 3.15
N GLU A 63 30.25 17.47 3.86
CA GLU A 63 30.17 17.44 5.34
C GLU A 63 29.21 16.37 5.84
N GLU A 64 28.11 16.16 5.14
CA GLU A 64 27.08 15.17 5.49
C GLU A 64 27.55 13.69 5.37
N LEU A 65 28.47 13.43 4.44
CA LEU A 65 28.96 12.07 4.18
C LEU A 65 30.30 11.78 4.82
N ARG A 66 31.01 12.84 5.30
CA ARG A 66 32.40 12.74 5.74
C ARG A 66 32.57 11.85 6.98
N ILE A 67 33.35 10.78 6.82
CA ILE A 67 33.76 9.90 7.91
C ILE A 67 35.14 10.34 8.39
N ARG A 68 35.21 10.79 9.63
CA ARG A 68 36.43 11.29 10.27
C ARG A 68 36.48 10.91 11.74
N ARG A 69 37.62 11.08 12.38
CA ARG A 69 37.75 10.94 13.83
C ARG A 69 36.67 11.74 14.56
N GLY A 70 35.96 11.08 15.46
CA GLY A 70 34.85 11.66 16.22
C GLY A 70 33.48 11.55 15.52
N SER A 71 33.39 11.03 14.29
CA SER A 71 32.08 10.74 13.67
C SER A 71 31.36 9.67 14.48
N ILE A 72 30.09 9.90 14.79
CA ILE A 72 29.19 8.93 15.38
C ILE A 72 28.59 8.11 14.23
N VAL A 73 28.71 6.81 14.30
CA VAL A 73 28.31 5.87 13.24
C VAL A 73 27.61 4.67 13.84
N TYR A 74 26.86 3.95 13.01
CA TYR A 74 26.41 2.61 13.34
C TYR A 74 27.36 1.58 12.69
N VAL A 75 27.66 0.52 13.42
CA VAL A 75 28.36 -0.64 12.90
C VAL A 75 27.47 -1.86 13.01
N ARG A 76 27.58 -2.76 12.05
CA ARG A 76 26.83 -4.01 12.02
C ARG A 76 27.77 -5.13 11.58
N GLN A 77 27.61 -6.31 12.19
CA GLN A 77 28.25 -7.50 11.70
C GLN A 77 27.44 -8.11 10.56
N ASN A 78 28.05 -8.20 9.39
CA ASN A 78 27.44 -8.79 8.19
C ASN A 78 28.19 -10.07 7.85
N GLY A 79 27.71 -11.20 8.36
CA GLY A 79 28.39 -12.49 8.23
C GLY A 79 29.78 -12.46 8.89
N ASP A 80 30.82 -12.52 8.07
CA ASP A 80 32.24 -12.63 8.48
C ASP A 80 32.97 -11.28 8.62
N TYR A 81 32.28 -10.15 8.31
CA TYR A 81 32.92 -8.83 8.38
C TYR A 81 32.02 -7.78 9.05
N TRP A 82 32.64 -6.70 9.49
CA TRP A 82 31.95 -5.53 10.01
C TRP A 82 31.76 -4.50 8.91
N GLU A 83 30.58 -3.88 8.88
CA GLU A 83 30.27 -2.74 8.01
C GLU A 83 29.91 -1.51 8.83
N LEU A 84 30.18 -0.35 8.24
CA LEU A 84 29.84 0.95 8.81
C LEU A 84 28.65 1.53 8.06
N LEU A 85 27.67 2.00 8.81
CA LEU A 85 26.42 2.56 8.33
C LEU A 85 26.23 3.96 8.91
N ASN A 86 25.64 4.85 8.13
CA ASN A 86 25.15 6.11 8.65
C ASN A 86 23.78 5.89 9.29
N LYS A 87 23.39 6.77 10.23
CA LYS A 87 22.02 6.82 10.73
C LYS A 87 21.08 7.01 9.55
N PRO A 88 20.09 6.12 9.33
CA PRO A 88 19.16 6.29 8.22
C PRO A 88 18.30 7.53 8.42
N THR A 89 18.20 8.36 7.39
CA THR A 89 17.26 9.48 7.34
C THR A 89 15.94 9.08 6.72
N VAL A 90 15.94 8.01 5.90
CA VAL A 90 14.72 7.38 5.41
C VAL A 90 14.02 6.69 6.57
N GLN A 91 12.70 6.73 6.55
CA GLN A 91 11.86 6.07 7.54
C GLN A 91 11.03 4.96 6.88
N ALA A 92 10.68 3.97 7.68
CA ALA A 92 9.73 2.94 7.31
C ALA A 92 8.73 2.71 8.44
N ALA A 93 7.55 2.25 8.07
CA ALA A 93 6.52 1.86 9.01
C ALA A 93 5.86 0.56 8.55
N LEU A 94 5.53 -0.30 9.50
CA LEU A 94 4.82 -1.55 9.26
C LEU A 94 3.66 -1.66 10.25
N ILE A 95 2.50 -2.05 9.75
CA ILE A 95 1.36 -2.45 10.54
C ILE A 95 0.83 -3.80 10.04
N ALA A 96 0.51 -4.69 10.95
CA ALA A 96 -0.20 -5.94 10.65
C ALA A 96 -1.43 -6.07 11.55
N LEU A 97 -2.55 -6.42 10.92
CA LEU A 97 -3.86 -6.58 11.56
C LEU A 97 -4.39 -7.99 11.32
N ARG A 98 -5.03 -8.57 12.33
CA ARG A 98 -5.87 -9.74 12.11
C ARG A 98 -7.10 -9.32 11.29
N ALA A 99 -7.35 -10.02 10.18
CA ALA A 99 -8.38 -9.61 9.23
C ALA A 99 -9.80 -9.78 9.80
N GLN A 100 -10.00 -10.68 10.76
CA GLN A 100 -11.31 -11.03 11.30
C GLN A 100 -11.86 -10.01 12.29
N ASP A 101 -11.00 -9.34 13.06
CA ASP A 101 -11.44 -8.45 14.15
C ASP A 101 -10.61 -7.18 14.31
N GLY A 102 -9.56 -7.00 13.50
CA GLY A 102 -8.72 -5.79 13.53
C GLY A 102 -7.64 -5.80 14.62
N ALA A 103 -7.44 -6.89 15.35
CA ALA A 103 -6.37 -6.95 16.36
C ALA A 103 -5.00 -6.64 15.76
N VAL A 104 -4.28 -5.68 16.34
CA VAL A 104 -2.92 -5.35 15.94
C VAL A 104 -2.00 -6.52 16.27
N GLN A 105 -1.35 -7.10 15.26
CA GLN A 105 -0.40 -8.20 15.39
C GLN A 105 1.05 -7.72 15.43
N ALA A 106 1.35 -6.64 14.72
CA ALA A 106 2.64 -5.97 14.73
C ALA A 106 2.47 -4.50 14.38
N MET A 107 3.27 -3.63 14.99
CA MET A 107 3.31 -2.20 14.70
C MET A 107 4.72 -1.67 14.88
N VAL A 108 5.30 -1.15 13.82
CA VAL A 108 6.61 -0.46 13.83
C VAL A 108 6.42 0.91 13.19
N GLY A 109 6.56 1.97 13.98
CA GLY A 109 6.26 3.35 13.57
C GLY A 109 7.44 4.15 13.05
N GLY A 110 8.65 3.57 12.98
CA GLY A 110 9.86 4.25 12.53
C GLY A 110 11.13 3.51 12.95
N PHE A 111 12.28 4.10 12.61
CA PHE A 111 13.58 3.48 12.89
C PHE A 111 13.88 3.41 14.40
N HIS A 112 13.68 4.50 15.11
CA HIS A 112 13.98 4.57 16.54
C HIS A 112 13.02 5.52 17.28
N PHE A 113 12.47 5.06 18.42
CA PHE A 113 11.48 5.82 19.19
C PHE A 113 12.00 7.15 19.72
N GLN A 114 13.26 7.18 20.20
CA GLN A 114 13.87 8.39 20.77
C GLN A 114 14.21 9.47 19.73
N ASP A 115 14.18 9.16 18.43
CA ASP A 115 14.42 10.12 17.35
C ASP A 115 13.24 11.10 17.14
N GLY A 116 12.19 10.93 17.88
CA GLY A 116 10.95 11.70 17.85
C GLY A 116 9.77 10.76 18.07
N ASN A 117 8.91 11.08 19.00
CA ASN A 117 7.75 10.27 19.39
C ASN A 117 6.66 10.24 18.30
N PHE A 118 7.06 10.27 17.03
CA PHE A 118 6.17 10.29 15.86
C PHE A 118 5.97 8.90 15.33
N ASN A 119 4.84 8.29 15.69
CA ASN A 119 4.44 6.99 15.17
C ASN A 119 3.85 7.14 13.76
N ARG A 120 4.62 6.76 12.74
CA ARG A 120 4.22 6.91 11.34
C ARG A 120 3.07 6.00 10.93
N VAL A 121 2.84 4.92 11.68
CA VAL A 121 1.68 4.05 11.44
C VAL A 121 0.36 4.80 11.64
N THR A 122 0.29 5.67 12.66
CA THR A 122 -0.95 6.34 13.07
C THR A 122 -0.98 7.82 12.72
N GLN A 123 0.18 8.47 12.54
CA GLN A 123 0.29 9.92 12.45
C GLN A 123 0.77 10.44 11.09
N ALA A 124 1.46 9.62 10.28
CA ALA A 124 1.95 10.04 8.98
C ALA A 124 0.86 9.93 7.91
N TRP A 125 0.31 11.08 7.51
CA TRP A 125 -0.61 11.20 6.39
C TRP A 125 0.17 11.31 5.09
N ARG A 126 0.13 10.25 4.28
CA ARG A 126 0.94 10.12 3.07
C ARG A 126 0.07 9.71 1.88
N GLN A 127 0.49 10.05 0.68
CA GLN A 127 -0.18 9.61 -0.54
C GLN A 127 0.04 8.11 -0.73
N PRO A 128 -1.02 7.29 -0.82
CA PRO A 128 -0.90 5.84 -1.00
C PRO A 128 -0.46 5.44 -2.41
N GLY A 129 -0.52 6.35 -3.38
CA GLY A 129 -0.23 6.05 -4.77
C GLY A 129 -1.09 4.89 -5.28
N SER A 130 -0.51 4.03 -6.11
CA SER A 130 -1.24 2.90 -6.72
C SER A 130 -1.77 1.85 -5.75
N SER A 131 -1.40 1.87 -4.46
CA SER A 131 -2.03 0.99 -3.46
C SER A 131 -3.49 1.37 -3.17
N PHE A 132 -3.93 2.54 -3.61
CA PHE A 132 -5.32 3.00 -3.50
C PHE A 132 -6.24 2.50 -4.64
N LYS A 133 -5.68 2.07 -5.77
CA LYS A 133 -6.46 1.62 -6.95
C LYS A 133 -7.51 0.55 -6.64
N PRO A 134 -7.27 -0.46 -5.78
CA PRO A 134 -8.28 -1.49 -5.50
C PRO A 134 -9.64 -0.95 -5.06
N PHE A 135 -9.68 0.19 -4.36
CA PHE A 135 -10.93 0.80 -3.90
C PHE A 135 -11.74 1.42 -5.05
N ILE A 136 -11.05 1.99 -6.04
CA ILE A 136 -11.67 2.51 -7.27
C ILE A 136 -12.25 1.36 -8.11
N TYR A 137 -11.50 0.25 -8.20
CA TYR A 137 -11.91 -0.95 -8.92
C TYR A 137 -13.11 -1.62 -8.21
N ALA A 138 -13.11 -1.70 -6.89
CA ALA A 138 -14.24 -2.21 -6.12
C ALA A 138 -15.52 -1.39 -6.38
N ALA A 139 -15.42 -0.06 -6.36
CA ALA A 139 -16.53 0.83 -6.67
C ALA A 139 -17.09 0.59 -8.08
N SER A 140 -16.22 0.28 -9.04
CA SER A 140 -16.63 0.07 -10.43
C SER A 140 -17.36 -1.27 -10.66
N LEU A 141 -17.02 -2.31 -9.91
CA LEU A 141 -17.72 -3.60 -9.97
C LEU A 141 -19.21 -3.45 -9.61
N GLU A 142 -19.53 -2.64 -8.60
CA GLU A 142 -20.92 -2.36 -8.19
C GLU A 142 -21.66 -1.44 -9.18
N LYS A 143 -20.99 -0.95 -10.21
CA LYS A 143 -21.56 -0.15 -11.31
C LYS A 143 -21.59 -0.88 -12.65
N GLY A 144 -21.43 -2.20 -12.64
CA GLY A 144 -21.57 -3.04 -13.82
C GLY A 144 -20.30 -3.18 -14.66
N LEU A 145 -19.13 -2.66 -14.22
CA LEU A 145 -17.87 -3.08 -14.80
C LEU A 145 -17.54 -4.49 -14.30
N THR A 146 -16.79 -5.23 -15.07
CA THR A 146 -16.35 -6.58 -14.74
C THR A 146 -14.83 -6.70 -14.90
N PRO A 147 -14.18 -7.70 -14.33
CA PRO A 147 -12.76 -7.92 -14.58
C PRO A 147 -12.40 -8.05 -16.07
N ALA A 148 -13.36 -8.47 -16.92
CA ALA A 148 -13.21 -8.61 -18.35
C ALA A 148 -13.48 -7.32 -19.14
N THR A 149 -14.03 -6.26 -18.53
CA THR A 149 -14.30 -4.97 -19.20
C THR A 149 -13.02 -4.45 -19.85
N GLN A 150 -13.11 -4.15 -21.16
CA GLN A 150 -12.00 -3.62 -21.94
C GLN A 150 -11.86 -2.11 -21.71
N ILE A 151 -10.66 -1.67 -21.36
CA ILE A 151 -10.40 -0.26 -21.00
C ILE A 151 -9.18 0.22 -21.78
N SER A 152 -9.29 1.39 -22.41
CA SER A 152 -8.17 2.00 -23.13
C SER A 152 -7.05 2.39 -22.14
N ASP A 153 -5.80 2.04 -22.48
CA ASP A 153 -4.60 2.47 -21.79
C ASP A 153 -3.83 3.57 -22.55
N GLU A 154 -4.45 4.14 -23.59
CA GLU A 154 -3.87 5.24 -24.35
C GLU A 154 -3.68 6.50 -23.47
N PRO A 155 -2.77 7.41 -23.86
CA PRO A 155 -2.54 8.65 -23.13
C PRO A 155 -3.84 9.41 -22.82
N PHE A 156 -3.92 9.98 -21.61
CA PHE A 156 -5.06 10.74 -21.12
C PHE A 156 -4.61 12.17 -20.82
N VAL A 157 -5.32 13.15 -21.35
CA VAL A 157 -5.01 14.56 -21.13
C VAL A 157 -6.27 15.34 -20.85
N LEU A 158 -6.26 16.14 -19.79
CA LEU A 158 -7.23 17.22 -19.58
C LEU A 158 -6.58 18.56 -19.89
N THR A 159 -7.26 19.36 -20.68
CA THR A 159 -6.81 20.72 -21.04
C THR A 159 -6.93 21.65 -19.83
N ALA A 160 -6.27 22.82 -19.90
CA ALA A 160 -6.40 23.87 -18.88
C ALA A 160 -7.87 24.33 -18.70
N GLN A 161 -8.65 24.36 -19.77
CA GLN A 161 -10.07 24.68 -19.72
C GLN A 161 -10.89 23.64 -18.94
N GLN A 162 -10.59 22.34 -19.11
CA GLN A 162 -11.28 21.24 -18.41
C GLN A 162 -10.89 21.14 -16.93
N THR A 163 -9.67 21.52 -16.59
CA THR A 163 -9.18 21.51 -15.19
C THR A 163 -9.48 22.80 -14.43
N GLY A 164 -9.78 23.89 -15.13
CA GLY A 164 -9.84 25.23 -14.57
C GLY A 164 -8.50 25.81 -14.11
N SER A 165 -7.37 25.15 -14.50
CA SER A 165 -6.03 25.46 -14.03
C SER A 165 -4.98 25.07 -15.09
N LYS A 166 -3.94 24.32 -14.71
CA LYS A 166 -2.94 23.80 -15.64
C LYS A 166 -3.43 22.51 -16.31
N PRO A 167 -2.99 22.21 -17.56
CA PRO A 167 -3.26 20.92 -18.17
C PRO A 167 -2.78 19.77 -17.27
N TRP A 168 -3.57 18.68 -17.22
CA TRP A 168 -3.20 17.48 -16.48
C TRP A 168 -3.00 16.31 -17.43
N ALA A 169 -1.76 15.85 -17.55
CA ALA A 169 -1.33 14.80 -18.47
C ALA A 169 -0.55 13.71 -17.69
N PRO A 170 -1.24 12.87 -16.91
CA PRO A 170 -0.60 11.79 -16.18
C PRO A 170 0.00 10.76 -17.14
N LYS A 171 1.02 10.03 -16.65
CA LYS A 171 1.70 9.00 -17.43
C LYS A 171 1.62 7.65 -16.74
N ASN A 172 1.69 6.57 -17.51
CA ASN A 172 1.99 5.25 -16.96
C ASN A 172 3.44 5.19 -16.49
N TYR A 173 3.73 4.37 -15.49
CA TYR A 173 5.11 4.08 -15.10
C TYR A 173 5.88 3.51 -16.31
N GLY A 174 7.10 3.99 -16.53
CA GLY A 174 7.90 3.64 -17.71
C GLY A 174 7.43 4.26 -19.02
N ASN A 175 6.43 5.14 -18.99
CA ASN A 175 5.91 5.88 -20.16
C ASN A 175 5.50 4.96 -21.33
N SER A 176 5.00 3.76 -21.03
CA SER A 176 4.51 2.77 -21.99
C SER A 176 2.99 2.67 -21.95
N TYR A 177 2.37 2.42 -23.10
CA TYR A 177 0.92 2.37 -23.26
C TYR A 177 0.54 1.16 -24.11
N GLU A 178 -0.66 0.64 -23.84
CA GLU A 178 -1.26 -0.45 -24.61
C GLU A 178 -2.61 0.04 -25.16
N PRO A 179 -3.05 -0.40 -26.37
CA PRO A 179 -4.30 0.10 -26.92
C PRO A 179 -5.50 -0.20 -26.03
N MET A 180 -5.57 -1.46 -25.56
CA MET A 180 -6.66 -1.97 -24.72
C MET A 180 -6.14 -2.97 -23.70
N LEU A 181 -6.71 -2.93 -22.50
CA LEU A 181 -6.49 -3.91 -21.44
C LEU A 181 -7.82 -4.30 -20.81
N THR A 182 -7.95 -5.54 -20.35
CA THR A 182 -9.04 -5.85 -19.42
C THR A 182 -8.83 -5.11 -18.11
N MET A 183 -9.91 -4.82 -17.39
CA MET A 183 -9.84 -4.22 -16.05
C MET A 183 -8.89 -5.02 -15.15
N ARG A 184 -8.93 -6.36 -15.19
CA ARG A 184 -8.01 -7.26 -14.50
C ARG A 184 -6.54 -6.99 -14.85
N GLN A 185 -6.21 -6.94 -16.14
CA GLN A 185 -4.85 -6.64 -16.61
C GLN A 185 -4.39 -5.23 -16.20
N GLY A 186 -5.30 -4.25 -16.23
CA GLY A 186 -5.04 -2.89 -15.77
C GLY A 186 -4.61 -2.83 -14.31
N LEU A 187 -5.25 -3.62 -13.43
CA LEU A 187 -4.85 -3.73 -12.02
C LEU A 187 -3.52 -4.46 -11.86
N TYR A 188 -3.32 -5.58 -12.57
CA TYR A 188 -2.09 -6.38 -12.51
C TYR A 188 -0.85 -5.57 -12.90
N LYS A 189 -0.96 -4.82 -14.00
CA LYS A 189 0.09 -3.95 -14.52
C LYS A 189 0.10 -2.58 -13.84
N SER A 190 -0.85 -2.31 -12.95
CA SER A 190 -0.98 -1.03 -12.24
C SER A 190 -1.09 0.18 -13.17
N ARG A 191 -1.81 0.06 -14.30
CA ARG A 191 -1.92 1.11 -15.31
C ARG A 191 -2.68 2.32 -14.80
N ASN A 192 -2.09 3.49 -14.98
CA ASN A 192 -2.67 4.76 -14.55
C ASN A 192 -3.84 5.15 -15.44
N MET A 193 -3.69 5.04 -16.76
CA MET A 193 -4.72 5.43 -17.71
C MET A 193 -6.00 4.62 -17.52
N VAL A 194 -5.87 3.31 -17.29
CA VAL A 194 -6.99 2.41 -16.98
C VAL A 194 -7.72 2.88 -15.72
N SER A 195 -7.00 3.17 -14.64
CA SER A 195 -7.58 3.59 -13.36
C SER A 195 -8.31 4.94 -13.44
N ILE A 196 -7.75 5.88 -14.19
CA ILE A 196 -8.38 7.20 -14.43
C ILE A 196 -9.69 7.04 -15.21
N ARG A 197 -9.71 6.21 -16.26
CA ARG A 197 -10.89 5.97 -17.07
C ARG A 197 -11.98 5.23 -16.30
N ILE A 198 -11.61 4.27 -15.44
CA ILE A 198 -12.57 3.64 -14.50
C ILE A 198 -13.20 4.71 -13.62
N MET A 199 -12.40 5.56 -12.97
CA MET A 199 -12.92 6.60 -12.09
C MET A 199 -13.76 7.63 -12.83
N GLN A 200 -13.41 7.98 -14.07
CA GLN A 200 -14.18 8.85 -14.93
C GLN A 200 -15.55 8.23 -15.26
N ALA A 201 -15.56 6.93 -15.61
CA ALA A 201 -16.78 6.22 -15.97
C ALA A 201 -17.77 6.08 -14.81
N VAL A 202 -17.29 5.78 -13.60
CA VAL A 202 -18.17 5.61 -12.42
C VAL A 202 -18.46 6.91 -11.68
N GLY A 203 -17.69 7.95 -11.92
CA GLY A 203 -17.84 9.28 -11.34
C GLY A 203 -17.09 9.51 -10.04
N PRO A 204 -16.25 10.58 -9.96
CA PRO A 204 -15.42 10.86 -8.78
C PRO A 204 -16.23 11.06 -7.48
N LYS A 205 -17.41 11.65 -7.55
CA LYS A 205 -18.30 11.85 -6.37
C LYS A 205 -18.80 10.53 -5.81
N TYR A 206 -19.22 9.61 -6.69
CA TYR A 206 -19.63 8.27 -6.28
C TYR A 206 -18.48 7.50 -5.62
N VAL A 207 -17.29 7.54 -6.22
CA VAL A 207 -16.10 6.89 -5.64
C VAL A 207 -15.77 7.49 -4.28
N GLN A 208 -15.78 8.82 -4.13
CA GLN A 208 -15.54 9.50 -2.85
C GLN A 208 -16.49 9.00 -1.75
N GLU A 209 -17.78 8.86 -2.07
CA GLU A 209 -18.77 8.32 -1.13
C GLU A 209 -18.53 6.83 -0.85
N TYR A 210 -18.29 6.04 -1.89
CA TYR A 210 -18.07 4.60 -1.78
C TYR A 210 -16.90 4.24 -0.86
N ILE A 211 -15.78 4.94 -0.97
CA ILE A 211 -14.57 4.63 -0.20
C ILE A 211 -14.68 4.95 1.29
N THR A 212 -15.63 5.80 1.71
CA THR A 212 -15.90 6.04 3.15
C THR A 212 -16.33 4.76 3.86
N ARG A 213 -16.94 3.81 3.14
CA ARG A 213 -17.31 2.50 3.66
C ARG A 213 -16.11 1.71 4.21
N PHE A 214 -14.93 1.93 3.64
CA PHE A 214 -13.67 1.33 4.08
C PHE A 214 -12.99 2.07 5.24
N GLY A 215 -13.54 3.21 5.66
CA GLY A 215 -13.01 4.04 6.73
C GLY A 215 -12.09 5.17 6.27
N PHE A 216 -12.07 5.50 5.00
CA PHE A 216 -11.33 6.67 4.52
C PHE A 216 -12.07 7.97 4.83
N ASP A 217 -11.33 8.99 5.22
CA ASP A 217 -11.85 10.32 5.47
C ASP A 217 -12.22 11.01 4.14
N ARG A 218 -13.47 11.41 4.03
CA ARG A 218 -13.99 12.07 2.83
C ARG A 218 -13.19 13.33 2.44
N GLU A 219 -12.82 14.14 3.43
CA GLU A 219 -12.08 15.38 3.21
C GLU A 219 -10.66 15.16 2.69
N ARG A 220 -10.06 14.03 3.05
CA ARG A 220 -8.71 13.65 2.61
C ARG A 220 -8.67 12.95 1.26
N GLN A 221 -9.85 12.61 0.73
CA GLN A 221 -10.04 11.95 -0.57
C GLN A 221 -10.99 12.80 -1.43
N PRO A 222 -10.51 13.89 -2.04
CA PRO A 222 -11.38 14.80 -2.81
C PRO A 222 -11.98 14.09 -4.03
N ALA A 223 -13.17 14.53 -4.46
CA ALA A 223 -13.89 13.95 -5.61
C ALA A 223 -13.29 14.42 -6.95
N VAL A 224 -12.03 14.07 -7.22
CA VAL A 224 -11.29 14.46 -8.44
C VAL A 224 -10.55 13.26 -9.03
N LEU A 225 -10.34 13.28 -10.36
CA LEU A 225 -9.70 12.15 -11.08
C LEU A 225 -8.31 11.74 -10.55
N PRO A 226 -7.43 12.64 -10.08
CA PRO A 226 -6.13 12.24 -9.52
C PRO A 226 -6.20 11.25 -8.34
N VAL A 227 -7.32 11.18 -7.63
CA VAL A 227 -7.55 10.19 -6.55
C VAL A 227 -7.52 8.75 -7.09
N ALA A 228 -7.84 8.54 -8.37
CA ALA A 228 -7.64 7.23 -9.02
C ALA A 228 -6.19 6.74 -8.98
N LEU A 229 -5.24 7.65 -8.80
CA LEU A 229 -3.80 7.38 -8.68
C LEU A 229 -3.30 7.46 -7.23
N GLY A 230 -4.20 7.63 -6.27
CA GLY A 230 -3.88 7.78 -4.85
C GLY A 230 -3.31 9.15 -4.49
N ALA A 231 -3.82 10.22 -5.09
CA ALA A 231 -3.40 11.60 -4.75
C ALA A 231 -3.98 12.12 -3.42
N GLY A 232 -4.95 11.42 -2.83
CA GLY A 232 -5.39 11.67 -1.46
C GLY A 232 -4.35 11.26 -0.41
N SER A 233 -4.66 11.40 0.87
CA SER A 233 -3.75 10.99 1.95
C SER A 233 -4.39 9.99 2.89
N VAL A 234 -3.57 9.04 3.37
CA VAL A 234 -3.95 7.99 4.33
C VAL A 234 -2.82 7.78 5.34
N THR A 235 -3.14 7.21 6.49
CA THR A 235 -2.12 6.61 7.36
C THR A 235 -1.93 5.14 7.01
N PRO A 236 -0.76 4.53 7.32
CA PRO A 236 -0.59 3.08 7.19
C PRO A 236 -1.67 2.26 7.91
N LEU A 237 -2.07 2.69 9.11
CA LEU A 237 -3.15 2.04 9.87
C LEU A 237 -4.49 2.11 9.14
N GLN A 238 -4.85 3.28 8.60
CA GLN A 238 -6.09 3.46 7.85
C GLN A 238 -6.10 2.59 6.59
N LEU A 239 -4.99 2.53 5.86
CA LEU A 239 -4.87 1.68 4.67
C LEU A 239 -4.97 0.20 5.04
N ALA A 240 -4.32 -0.25 6.13
CA ALA A 240 -4.40 -1.63 6.60
C ALA A 240 -5.84 -2.00 7.01
N GLY A 241 -6.53 -1.15 7.76
CA GLY A 241 -7.94 -1.32 8.11
C GLY A 241 -8.84 -1.44 6.87
N ALA A 242 -8.60 -0.63 5.86
CA ALA A 242 -9.34 -0.69 4.60
C ALA A 242 -9.09 -2.01 3.83
N TYR A 243 -7.86 -2.53 3.83
CA TYR A 243 -7.55 -3.81 3.18
C TYR A 243 -8.13 -5.03 3.91
N THR A 244 -8.46 -4.94 5.21
CA THR A 244 -9.16 -6.04 5.91
C THR A 244 -10.48 -6.36 5.25
N VAL A 245 -11.16 -5.38 4.66
CA VAL A 245 -12.45 -5.57 3.98
C VAL A 245 -12.31 -6.52 2.77
N PHE A 246 -11.19 -6.48 2.06
CA PHE A 246 -10.93 -7.43 0.96
C PHE A 246 -10.53 -8.81 1.48
N ALA A 247 -9.81 -8.88 2.61
CA ALA A 247 -9.32 -10.13 3.18
C ALA A 247 -10.42 -10.96 3.84
N ASN A 248 -11.42 -10.32 4.46
CA ASN A 248 -12.41 -10.95 5.33
C ASN A 248 -13.82 -11.10 4.71
N GLY A 249 -13.97 -10.85 3.40
CA GLY A 249 -15.26 -11.04 2.71
C GLY A 249 -16.21 -9.84 2.77
N GLY A 250 -15.69 -8.62 2.99
CA GLY A 250 -16.44 -7.38 2.86
C GLY A 250 -16.85 -6.72 4.17
N TYR A 251 -16.32 -7.17 5.31
CA TYR A 251 -16.65 -6.64 6.63
C TYR A 251 -15.67 -5.57 7.08
N ARG A 252 -16.18 -4.49 7.68
CA ARG A 252 -15.37 -3.47 8.30
C ARG A 252 -15.10 -3.82 9.77
N VAL A 253 -13.84 -4.05 10.10
CA VAL A 253 -13.37 -4.23 11.46
C VAL A 253 -12.58 -3.01 11.91
N LEU A 254 -12.49 -2.77 13.21
CA LEU A 254 -11.79 -1.60 13.76
C LEU A 254 -10.47 -2.05 14.38
N PRO A 255 -9.33 -1.47 13.99
CA PRO A 255 -8.06 -1.80 14.61
C PRO A 255 -8.05 -1.52 16.11
N TYR A 256 -7.52 -2.45 16.92
CA TYR A 256 -7.31 -2.27 18.35
C TYR A 256 -5.98 -2.90 18.78
N LEU A 257 -5.36 -2.30 19.80
CA LEU A 257 -4.05 -2.72 20.29
C LEU A 257 -4.16 -3.38 21.68
N ILE A 258 -5.02 -2.85 22.55
CA ILE A 258 -5.17 -3.34 23.92
C ILE A 258 -6.34 -4.31 23.97
N ASP A 259 -6.04 -5.58 24.21
CA ASP A 259 -7.08 -6.60 24.40
C ASP A 259 -7.67 -6.54 25.79
N ARG A 260 -6.81 -6.45 26.82
CA ARG A 260 -7.25 -6.52 28.21
C ARG A 260 -6.32 -5.73 29.13
N VAL A 261 -6.92 -5.11 30.15
CA VAL A 261 -6.18 -4.49 31.27
C VAL A 261 -6.59 -5.20 32.55
N THR A 262 -5.60 -5.59 33.36
CA THR A 262 -5.80 -6.20 34.67
C THR A 262 -5.10 -5.37 35.75
N ASP A 263 -5.61 -5.43 36.99
CA ASP A 263 -4.89 -4.90 38.15
C ASP A 263 -3.77 -5.85 38.62
N SER A 264 -3.06 -5.46 39.68
CA SER A 264 -1.96 -6.24 40.26
C SER A 264 -2.39 -7.60 40.84
N THR A 265 -3.68 -7.80 41.07
CA THR A 265 -4.26 -9.08 41.57
C THR A 265 -4.72 -10.01 40.44
N GLY A 266 -4.64 -9.55 39.18
CA GLY A 266 -5.11 -10.27 38.01
C GLY A 266 -6.59 -10.06 37.67
N LYS A 267 -7.29 -9.21 38.43
CA LYS A 267 -8.69 -8.87 38.15
C LYS A 267 -8.78 -8.01 36.88
N VAL A 268 -9.66 -8.39 35.97
CA VAL A 268 -9.89 -7.65 34.70
C VAL A 268 -10.56 -6.31 35.02
N ILE A 269 -9.92 -5.21 34.64
CA ILE A 269 -10.42 -3.83 34.75
C ILE A 269 -11.11 -3.44 33.43
N MET A 270 -10.52 -3.84 32.29
CA MET A 270 -11.03 -3.55 30.95
C MET A 270 -10.80 -4.76 30.05
N GLN A 271 -11.78 -5.06 29.22
CA GLN A 271 -11.70 -6.04 28.14
C GLN A 271 -12.18 -5.42 26.84
N ALA A 272 -11.40 -5.52 25.78
CA ALA A 272 -11.82 -5.12 24.45
C ALA A 272 -13.02 -5.93 23.98
N LYS A 273 -13.91 -5.31 23.23
CA LYS A 273 -15.07 -5.96 22.59
C LYS A 273 -15.03 -5.64 21.09
N PRO A 274 -14.08 -6.23 20.34
CA PRO A 274 -13.97 -5.97 18.92
C PRO A 274 -15.20 -6.45 18.16
N VAL A 275 -15.54 -5.77 17.08
CA VAL A 275 -16.48 -6.29 16.10
C VAL A 275 -15.79 -7.34 15.25
N VAL A 276 -16.47 -8.45 14.94
CA VAL A 276 -15.90 -9.63 14.28
C VAL A 276 -16.57 -9.84 12.93
N ALA A 277 -15.78 -10.04 11.89
CA ALA A 277 -16.27 -10.32 10.53
C ALA A 277 -17.12 -11.61 10.51
N GLY A 278 -18.28 -11.53 9.88
CA GLY A 278 -19.23 -12.64 9.83
C GLY A 278 -20.13 -12.81 11.07
N ASP A 279 -19.90 -12.00 12.12
CA ASP A 279 -20.70 -11.99 13.34
C ASP A 279 -21.23 -10.57 13.62
N SER A 280 -20.46 -9.72 14.28
CA SER A 280 -20.89 -8.40 14.76
C SER A 280 -20.42 -7.24 13.90
N ALA A 281 -19.44 -7.45 13.01
CA ALA A 281 -18.96 -6.42 12.09
C ALA A 281 -19.95 -6.17 10.96
N ALA A 282 -20.15 -4.88 10.60
CA ALA A 282 -20.95 -4.53 9.46
C ALA A 282 -20.28 -4.95 8.13
N ARG A 283 -21.03 -5.61 7.26
CA ARG A 283 -20.59 -5.81 5.88
C ARG A 283 -20.79 -4.52 5.10
N VAL A 284 -19.71 -3.96 4.57
CA VAL A 284 -19.68 -2.63 3.96
C VAL A 284 -19.58 -2.63 2.45
N ILE A 285 -19.23 -3.77 1.84
CA ILE A 285 -19.29 -3.99 0.40
C ILE A 285 -19.98 -5.32 0.10
N ASP A 286 -20.49 -5.44 -1.13
CA ASP A 286 -21.08 -6.69 -1.61
C ASP A 286 -20.08 -7.86 -1.50
N PRO A 287 -20.49 -9.04 -0.98
CA PRO A 287 -19.61 -10.20 -0.88
C PRO A 287 -19.00 -10.62 -2.22
N ARG A 288 -19.72 -10.39 -3.33
CA ARG A 288 -19.23 -10.66 -4.69
C ARG A 288 -18.10 -9.70 -5.05
N THR A 289 -18.22 -8.41 -4.69
CA THR A 289 -17.16 -7.41 -4.87
C THR A 289 -15.92 -7.79 -4.05
N ALA A 290 -16.08 -8.18 -2.79
CA ALA A 290 -14.96 -8.62 -1.95
C ALA A 290 -14.26 -9.85 -2.52
N TYR A 291 -15.02 -10.84 -3.02
CA TYR A 291 -14.49 -12.04 -3.66
C TYR A 291 -13.68 -11.73 -4.91
N VAL A 292 -14.27 -10.96 -5.84
CA VAL A 292 -13.62 -10.58 -7.12
C VAL A 292 -12.36 -9.75 -6.86
N MET A 293 -12.43 -8.78 -5.94
CA MET A 293 -11.25 -7.96 -5.61
C MET A 293 -10.15 -8.78 -4.94
N SER A 294 -10.49 -9.70 -4.04
CA SER A 294 -9.51 -10.61 -3.44
C SER A 294 -8.83 -11.49 -4.50
N ASP A 295 -9.61 -12.01 -5.46
CA ASP A 295 -9.08 -12.77 -6.60
C ASP A 295 -8.15 -11.93 -7.49
N MET A 296 -8.56 -10.71 -7.85
CA MET A 296 -7.74 -9.81 -8.64
C MET A 296 -6.45 -9.41 -7.93
N LEU A 297 -6.49 -9.18 -6.60
CA LEU A 297 -5.32 -8.85 -5.80
C LEU A 297 -4.36 -10.04 -5.62
N ARG A 298 -4.87 -11.27 -5.57
CA ARG A 298 -4.03 -12.49 -5.68
C ARG A 298 -3.34 -12.56 -7.04
N GLY A 299 -4.05 -12.19 -8.10
CA GLY A 299 -3.45 -12.10 -9.43
C GLY A 299 -2.33 -11.06 -9.52
N VAL A 300 -2.45 -9.91 -8.85
CA VAL A 300 -1.34 -8.94 -8.74
C VAL A 300 -0.13 -9.56 -8.06
N ALA A 301 -0.34 -10.36 -7.00
CA ALA A 301 0.71 -11.02 -6.22
C ALA A 301 1.34 -12.23 -6.93
N THR A 302 0.68 -12.80 -7.95
CA THR A 302 1.20 -13.94 -8.72
C THR A 302 1.79 -13.55 -10.07
N SER A 303 1.17 -12.61 -10.77
CA SER A 303 1.46 -12.31 -12.18
C SER A 303 1.64 -10.81 -12.46
N GLY A 304 1.36 -9.93 -11.49
CA GLY A 304 1.42 -8.48 -11.63
C GLY A 304 2.66 -7.85 -11.03
N THR A 305 2.55 -6.58 -10.64
CA THR A 305 3.63 -5.79 -10.03
C THR A 305 4.13 -6.36 -8.69
N GLY A 306 3.33 -7.21 -8.04
CA GLY A 306 3.66 -7.93 -6.82
C GLY A 306 4.10 -9.39 -7.02
N ALA A 307 4.41 -9.84 -8.24
CA ALA A 307 4.68 -11.25 -8.56
C ALA A 307 5.83 -11.87 -7.74
N ARG A 308 6.68 -11.05 -7.15
CA ARG A 308 7.71 -11.47 -6.20
C ARG A 308 7.11 -12.17 -4.97
N VAL A 309 5.89 -11.82 -4.55
CA VAL A 309 5.17 -12.47 -3.44
C VAL A 309 5.06 -13.98 -3.67
N TYR A 310 4.45 -14.38 -4.78
CA TYR A 310 4.31 -15.81 -5.08
C TYR A 310 5.66 -16.49 -5.35
N ARG A 311 6.56 -15.80 -6.03
CA ARG A 311 7.89 -16.34 -6.36
C ARG A 311 8.69 -16.72 -5.11
N GLU A 312 8.62 -15.92 -4.03
CA GLU A 312 9.40 -16.14 -2.81
C GLU A 312 8.65 -16.96 -1.76
N LEU A 313 7.36 -16.69 -1.55
CA LEU A 313 6.61 -17.35 -0.48
C LEU A 313 5.89 -18.63 -0.94
N LYS A 314 5.72 -18.84 -2.26
CA LYS A 314 5.05 -20.02 -2.84
C LYS A 314 3.65 -20.28 -2.29
N ARG A 315 2.91 -19.22 -1.94
CA ARG A 315 1.56 -19.28 -1.38
C ARG A 315 0.55 -18.65 -2.33
N SER A 316 -0.53 -19.37 -2.63
CA SER A 316 -1.62 -18.92 -3.51
C SER A 316 -2.71 -18.11 -2.81
N ASP A 317 -2.68 -18.05 -1.48
CA ASP A 317 -3.64 -17.31 -0.66
C ASP A 317 -3.24 -15.86 -0.39
N LEU A 318 -2.10 -15.41 -0.93
CA LEU A 318 -1.61 -14.05 -0.77
C LEU A 318 -2.08 -13.12 -1.88
N GLY A 319 -2.67 -12.00 -1.50
CA GLY A 319 -3.01 -10.89 -2.38
C GLY A 319 -2.31 -9.61 -1.97
N GLY A 320 -2.22 -8.63 -2.86
CA GLY A 320 -1.65 -7.34 -2.48
C GLY A 320 -1.48 -6.38 -3.65
N LYS A 321 -1.04 -5.17 -3.32
CA LYS A 321 -0.83 -4.09 -4.29
C LYS A 321 0.37 -3.23 -3.90
N THR A 322 1.24 -2.98 -4.87
CA THR A 322 2.31 -1.99 -4.78
C THR A 322 1.75 -0.58 -4.89
N GLY A 323 2.29 0.35 -4.12
CA GLY A 323 2.06 1.78 -4.23
C GLY A 323 3.39 2.51 -4.45
N THR A 324 3.40 3.45 -5.37
CA THR A 324 4.53 4.36 -5.60
C THR A 324 3.92 5.71 -5.98
N THR A 325 4.36 6.77 -5.33
CA THR A 325 3.97 8.13 -5.68
C THR A 325 4.91 8.70 -6.74
N ASN A 326 4.54 9.84 -7.33
CA ASN A 326 5.40 10.54 -8.28
C ASN A 326 6.78 10.77 -7.67
N ASP A 327 7.82 10.67 -8.49
CA ASP A 327 9.23 10.82 -8.11
C ASP A 327 9.68 9.89 -6.97
N SER A 328 8.94 8.81 -6.70
CA SER A 328 9.22 7.84 -5.63
C SER A 328 9.41 8.50 -4.26
N HIS A 329 8.54 9.45 -3.89
CA HIS A 329 8.56 10.05 -2.56
C HIS A 329 8.06 9.07 -1.48
N ASP A 330 7.09 8.23 -1.84
CA ASP A 330 6.51 7.20 -0.97
C ASP A 330 6.49 5.86 -1.70
N ALA A 331 6.96 4.84 -1.03
CA ALA A 331 6.90 3.46 -1.46
C ALA A 331 5.99 2.67 -0.50
N TRP A 332 5.01 1.94 -1.06
CA TRP A 332 4.02 1.17 -0.31
C TRP A 332 3.91 -0.25 -0.82
N PHE A 333 3.66 -1.15 0.11
CA PHE A 333 3.08 -2.44 -0.21
C PHE A 333 1.96 -2.75 0.80
N ALA A 334 0.75 -2.96 0.29
CA ALA A 334 -0.40 -3.42 1.07
C ALA A 334 -0.75 -4.83 0.61
N GLY A 335 -0.67 -5.80 1.51
CA GLY A 335 -0.94 -7.20 1.16
C GLY A 335 -1.60 -7.97 2.30
N PHE A 336 -2.18 -9.11 1.96
CA PHE A 336 -2.99 -9.90 2.89
C PHE A 336 -3.03 -11.38 2.49
N ASN A 337 -3.38 -12.21 3.46
CA ASN A 337 -4.08 -13.48 3.30
C ASN A 337 -5.42 -13.40 4.04
N PRO A 338 -6.28 -14.44 4.03
CA PRO A 338 -7.58 -14.39 4.72
C PRO A 338 -7.51 -14.09 6.23
N ASP A 339 -6.37 -14.37 6.89
CA ASP A 339 -6.23 -14.19 8.34
C ASP A 339 -5.58 -12.86 8.73
N MET A 340 -4.72 -12.31 7.86
CA MET A 340 -3.85 -11.18 8.20
C MET A 340 -3.71 -10.19 7.05
N VAL A 341 -3.75 -8.91 7.39
CA VAL A 341 -3.37 -7.80 6.50
C VAL A 341 -2.10 -7.17 7.01
N SER A 342 -1.15 -6.89 6.14
CA SER A 342 0.03 -6.10 6.50
C SER A 342 0.29 -5.00 5.48
N VAL A 343 0.62 -3.81 5.97
CA VAL A 343 0.96 -2.65 5.15
C VAL A 343 2.32 -2.14 5.56
N VAL A 344 3.16 -1.93 4.57
CA VAL A 344 4.48 -1.31 4.72
C VAL A 344 4.51 0.00 3.94
N TRP A 345 5.03 1.03 4.57
CA TRP A 345 5.38 2.31 3.98
C TRP A 345 6.87 2.61 4.17
N MET A 346 7.48 3.24 3.18
CA MET A 346 8.82 3.81 3.25
C MET A 346 8.84 5.18 2.59
N GLY A 347 9.53 6.14 3.23
CA GLY A 347 9.66 7.51 2.73
C GLY A 347 10.50 8.38 3.66
N PHE A 348 10.64 9.65 3.32
CA PHE A 348 11.22 10.65 4.23
C PHE A 348 10.12 11.43 4.93
N ASP A 349 10.34 11.84 6.18
CA ASP A 349 9.38 12.68 6.92
C ASP A 349 9.10 13.98 6.18
N GLN A 350 10.14 14.63 5.69
CA GLN A 350 10.02 15.71 4.70
C GLN A 350 10.05 15.08 3.30
N PRO A 351 8.93 15.15 2.53
CA PRO A 351 8.80 14.48 1.25
C PRO A 351 9.93 14.82 0.29
N ARG A 352 10.68 13.82 -0.13
CA ARG A 352 11.71 13.89 -1.18
C ARG A 352 11.88 12.52 -1.83
N SER A 353 12.48 12.48 -3.00
CA SER A 353 12.68 11.22 -3.72
C SER A 353 13.53 10.22 -2.94
N LEU A 354 13.05 8.98 -2.90
CA LEU A 354 13.82 7.82 -2.40
C LEU A 354 14.88 7.37 -3.42
N GLY A 355 14.70 7.73 -4.69
CA GLY A 355 15.48 7.27 -5.83
C GLY A 355 14.60 6.55 -6.86
N SER A 356 15.02 6.55 -8.12
CA SER A 356 14.20 6.05 -9.24
C SER A 356 13.90 4.54 -9.18
N SER A 357 14.74 3.75 -8.51
CA SER A 357 14.55 2.30 -8.30
C SER A 357 13.74 1.98 -7.04
N GLU A 358 13.57 2.95 -6.13
CA GLU A 358 12.97 2.76 -4.81
C GLU A 358 11.44 2.88 -4.89
N THR A 359 10.85 1.92 -5.57
CA THR A 359 9.39 1.80 -5.74
C THR A 359 8.77 0.95 -4.64
N GLY A 360 7.44 0.88 -4.61
CA GLY A 360 6.74 -0.03 -3.70
C GLY A 360 7.19 -1.50 -3.84
N GLY A 361 7.48 -1.95 -5.08
CA GLY A 361 8.03 -3.29 -5.35
C GLY A 361 9.50 -3.45 -4.98
N GLY A 362 10.28 -2.36 -5.03
CA GLY A 362 11.72 -2.37 -4.72
C GLY A 362 12.02 -2.17 -3.23
N ALA A 363 11.34 -1.22 -2.58
CA ALA A 363 11.64 -0.79 -1.22
C ALA A 363 10.68 -1.37 -0.16
N ALA A 364 9.36 -1.26 -0.36
CA ALA A 364 8.38 -1.69 0.64
C ALA A 364 8.08 -3.20 0.61
N LEU A 365 7.97 -3.79 -0.57
CA LEU A 365 7.67 -5.22 -0.73
C LEU A 365 8.70 -6.14 -0.06
N PRO A 366 10.03 -5.91 -0.11
CA PRO A 366 10.99 -6.76 0.59
C PRO A 366 10.75 -6.84 2.11
N ILE A 367 10.43 -5.72 2.75
CA ILE A 367 10.11 -5.67 4.18
C ILE A 367 8.83 -6.47 4.47
N TRP A 368 7.81 -6.31 3.64
CA TRP A 368 6.57 -7.06 3.76
C TRP A 368 6.79 -8.57 3.59
N LEU A 369 7.61 -8.97 2.62
CA LEU A 369 7.94 -10.37 2.36
C LEU A 369 8.64 -11.01 3.56
N ASP A 370 9.62 -10.33 4.14
CA ASP A 370 10.34 -10.81 5.31
C ASP A 370 9.40 -11.00 6.51
N TYR A 371 8.57 -9.99 6.78
CA TYR A 371 7.54 -10.09 7.83
C TYR A 371 6.58 -11.26 7.59
N MET A 372 5.99 -11.38 6.40
CA MET A 372 5.00 -12.42 6.11
C MET A 372 5.59 -13.82 6.08
N LYS A 373 6.84 -13.97 5.68
CA LYS A 373 7.57 -15.23 5.76
C LYS A 373 7.62 -15.79 7.19
N HIS A 374 7.85 -14.90 8.16
CA HIS A 374 7.85 -15.27 9.59
C HIS A 374 6.44 -15.43 10.14
N ALA A 375 5.55 -14.50 9.87
CA ALA A 375 4.19 -14.49 10.38
C ALA A 375 3.34 -15.67 9.88
N LEU A 376 3.62 -16.19 8.69
CA LEU A 376 2.92 -17.33 8.10
C LEU A 376 3.72 -18.64 8.16
N LYS A 377 4.84 -18.66 8.89
CA LYS A 377 5.59 -19.88 9.11
C LYS A 377 4.67 -20.93 9.76
N ASP A 378 4.72 -22.13 9.24
CA ASP A 378 3.95 -23.31 9.71
C ASP A 378 2.41 -23.12 9.63
N LYS A 379 1.91 -22.05 9.01
CA LYS A 379 0.48 -21.87 8.76
C LYS A 379 0.08 -22.46 7.40
N PRO A 380 -1.03 -23.24 7.32
CA PRO A 380 -1.49 -23.80 6.06
C PRO A 380 -1.89 -22.69 5.08
N VAL A 381 -1.85 -23.02 3.78
CA VAL A 381 -2.42 -22.17 2.74
C VAL A 381 -3.94 -22.25 2.83
N VAL A 382 -4.60 -21.10 2.90
CA VAL A 382 -6.07 -21.02 3.00
C VAL A 382 -6.66 -21.02 1.57
N PRO A 383 -7.52 -21.99 1.23
CA PRO A 383 -8.17 -22.00 -0.08
C PRO A 383 -9.16 -20.84 -0.22
N PRO A 384 -9.46 -20.40 -1.44
CA PRO A 384 -10.52 -19.42 -1.67
C PRO A 384 -11.85 -19.89 -1.06
N PRO A 385 -12.65 -18.97 -0.51
CA PRO A 385 -13.99 -19.33 -0.06
C PRO A 385 -14.88 -19.79 -1.22
N PRO A 386 -16.01 -20.45 -0.95
CA PRO A 386 -16.99 -20.76 -1.98
C PRO A 386 -17.44 -19.49 -2.74
N LEU A 387 -17.83 -19.68 -4.01
CA LEU A 387 -18.31 -18.58 -4.84
C LEU A 387 -19.60 -17.99 -4.23
N PRO A 388 -19.65 -16.66 -3.97
CA PRO A 388 -20.85 -16.02 -3.42
C PRO A 388 -22.07 -16.21 -4.34
N SER A 389 -23.25 -16.30 -3.76
CA SER A 389 -24.51 -16.32 -4.51
C SER A 389 -24.62 -15.09 -5.40
N GLY A 390 -25.08 -15.27 -6.65
CA GLY A 390 -25.20 -14.20 -7.63
C GLY A 390 -23.88 -13.78 -8.28
N LEU A 391 -22.79 -14.51 -8.05
CA LEU A 391 -21.54 -14.35 -8.80
C LEU A 391 -21.34 -15.58 -9.70
N ASN A 392 -21.18 -15.35 -11.00
CA ASN A 392 -20.98 -16.39 -12.00
C ASN A 392 -19.56 -16.32 -12.57
N ARG A 393 -18.97 -17.48 -12.86
CA ARG A 393 -17.72 -17.58 -13.61
C ARG A 393 -18.02 -17.99 -15.06
N ILE A 394 -17.77 -17.08 -15.99
CA ILE A 394 -18.06 -17.27 -17.41
C ILE A 394 -16.80 -16.95 -18.21
N ASN A 395 -16.37 -17.89 -19.09
CA ASN A 395 -15.16 -17.75 -19.90
C ASN A 395 -13.89 -17.40 -19.10
N GLY A 396 -13.80 -17.93 -17.87
CA GLY A 396 -12.62 -17.72 -17.01
C GLY A 396 -12.64 -16.48 -16.14
N ASP A 397 -13.64 -15.60 -16.28
CA ASP A 397 -13.77 -14.38 -15.48
C ASP A 397 -15.11 -14.28 -14.74
N PHE A 398 -15.27 -13.28 -13.87
CA PHE A 398 -16.41 -13.14 -12.97
C PHE A 398 -17.40 -12.09 -13.45
N TYR A 399 -18.69 -12.44 -13.34
CA TYR A 399 -19.83 -11.59 -13.67
C TYR A 399 -20.88 -11.65 -12.56
N PHE A 400 -21.41 -10.52 -12.15
CA PHE A 400 -22.60 -10.48 -11.31
C PHE A 400 -23.79 -10.99 -12.10
N ALA A 401 -24.72 -11.68 -11.44
CA ALA A 401 -25.88 -12.27 -12.12
C ALA A 401 -26.72 -11.23 -12.90
N GLU A 402 -26.79 -10.00 -12.37
CA GLU A 402 -27.48 -8.87 -13.00
C GLU A 402 -26.68 -8.19 -14.12
N TYR A 403 -25.38 -8.52 -14.26
CA TYR A 403 -24.50 -8.00 -15.32
C TYR A 403 -23.78 -9.13 -16.07
N PRO A 404 -24.54 -10.06 -16.73
CA PRO A 404 -23.92 -11.12 -17.51
C PRO A 404 -23.23 -10.55 -18.76
N PRO A 405 -22.43 -11.36 -19.48
CA PRO A 405 -21.90 -10.95 -20.78
C PRO A 405 -23.00 -10.43 -21.72
N GLY A 406 -22.76 -9.25 -22.32
CA GLY A 406 -23.73 -8.54 -23.16
C GLY A 406 -24.63 -7.53 -22.41
N GLN A 407 -24.72 -7.62 -21.08
CA GLN A 407 -25.40 -6.61 -20.24
C GLN A 407 -24.42 -5.85 -19.32
N ALA A 408 -23.25 -6.41 -19.06
CA ALA A 408 -22.16 -5.74 -18.38
C ALA A 408 -21.56 -4.65 -19.28
N ILE A 409 -20.90 -3.65 -18.67
CA ILE A 409 -20.13 -2.63 -19.39
C ILE A 409 -18.95 -3.30 -20.09
N ALA A 410 -19.05 -3.46 -21.41
CA ALA A 410 -18.04 -4.19 -22.18
C ALA A 410 -16.75 -3.37 -22.41
N ARG A 411 -16.86 -2.04 -22.54
CA ARG A 411 -15.74 -1.16 -22.93
C ARG A 411 -15.82 0.21 -22.24
N VAL A 412 -14.65 0.81 -21.96
CA VAL A 412 -14.52 2.16 -21.41
C VAL A 412 -13.38 2.92 -22.11
N GLY A 413 -13.61 4.19 -22.45
CA GLY A 413 -12.59 5.11 -22.96
C GLY A 413 -12.24 4.94 -24.44
N LEU A 414 -13.11 4.30 -25.24
CA LEU A 414 -13.03 4.32 -26.69
C LEU A 414 -14.14 5.24 -27.25
N PRO A 415 -13.92 5.89 -28.42
CA PRO A 415 -15.04 6.42 -29.19
C PRO A 415 -15.97 5.25 -29.52
N ALA A 416 -17.27 5.51 -29.55
CA ALA A 416 -18.24 4.53 -30.05
C ALA A 416 -17.76 4.02 -31.44
N PRO A 417 -17.88 2.71 -31.77
CA PRO A 417 -17.65 2.28 -33.13
C PRO A 417 -18.44 3.21 -34.03
N SER A 418 -17.77 3.85 -34.99
CA SER A 418 -18.46 4.69 -35.95
C SER A 418 -19.51 3.81 -36.63
N ASP A 419 -20.78 4.07 -36.37
CA ASP A 419 -21.93 3.45 -37.05
C ASP A 419 -21.91 3.86 -38.51
N THR A 420 -20.99 3.29 -39.29
CA THR A 420 -21.01 3.37 -40.76
C THR A 420 -21.97 2.39 -41.38
N LEU A 421 -22.76 1.64 -40.59
CA LEU A 421 -23.70 0.62 -41.15
C LEU A 421 -25.10 0.56 -40.52
N LEU A 422 -25.52 1.42 -39.62
CA LEU A 422 -26.89 1.48 -39.14
C LEU A 422 -27.34 2.93 -38.93
N GLY A 423 -28.44 3.31 -39.47
CA GLY A 423 -29.03 4.62 -39.67
C GLY A 423 -29.16 5.57 -38.47
N PRO A 424 -29.79 6.76 -38.64
CA PRO A 424 -29.60 7.92 -37.76
C PRO A 424 -30.31 7.78 -36.41
N GLY A 425 -29.49 7.68 -35.35
CA GLY A 425 -29.93 7.62 -33.95
C GLY A 425 -28.72 7.65 -33.00
N GLY A 426 -27.78 8.59 -33.22
CA GLY A 426 -26.53 8.68 -32.46
C GLY A 426 -26.72 9.33 -31.08
N GLY A 427 -26.81 8.52 -30.01
CA GLY A 427 -26.51 8.95 -28.64
C GLY A 427 -25.01 8.83 -28.36
N SER A 428 -24.42 9.79 -27.62
CA SER A 428 -23.01 9.72 -27.22
C SER A 428 -22.82 8.66 -26.15
N MET A 429 -21.61 8.07 -26.03
CA MET A 429 -21.26 7.08 -25.00
C MET A 429 -21.47 7.63 -23.55
N ALA A 430 -21.46 8.96 -23.37
CA ALA A 430 -21.83 9.62 -22.14
C ALA A 430 -23.35 9.47 -21.86
N ASP A 431 -24.16 9.45 -22.91
CA ASP A 431 -25.61 9.27 -22.84
C ASP A 431 -25.96 7.82 -22.53
N ASP A 432 -25.22 6.82 -23.08
CA ASP A 432 -25.43 5.40 -22.78
C ASP A 432 -25.07 5.03 -21.33
N ILE A 433 -24.01 5.61 -20.79
CA ILE A 433 -23.65 5.44 -19.37
C ILE A 433 -24.64 6.22 -18.49
N GLY A 434 -25.06 7.41 -18.90
CA GLY A 434 -26.09 8.19 -18.23
C GLY A 434 -27.42 7.45 -18.16
N ASP A 435 -27.85 6.86 -19.26
CA ASP A 435 -29.09 6.06 -19.37
C ASP A 435 -29.03 4.78 -18.53
N LEU A 436 -27.88 4.08 -18.49
CA LEU A 436 -27.67 2.93 -17.61
C LEU A 436 -27.72 3.31 -16.14
N LEU A 437 -27.07 4.39 -15.75
CA LEU A 437 -27.08 4.90 -14.38
C LEU A 437 -28.46 5.37 -13.95
N ASP A 438 -29.24 5.98 -14.86
CA ASP A 438 -30.64 6.38 -14.61
C ASP A 438 -31.59 5.17 -14.50
N ARG A 439 -31.38 4.11 -15.30
CA ARG A 439 -32.10 2.83 -15.14
C ARG A 439 -31.81 2.17 -13.80
N LEU A 440 -30.56 2.20 -13.32
CA LEU A 440 -30.17 1.68 -12.02
C LEU A 440 -30.77 2.48 -10.87
N ARG A 441 -30.87 3.82 -10.98
CA ARG A 441 -31.56 4.68 -10.02
C ARG A 441 -33.08 4.40 -9.96
N LYS A 442 -33.71 4.15 -11.10
CA LYS A 442 -35.15 3.86 -11.19
C LYS A 442 -35.51 2.45 -10.73
N SER A 443 -34.59 1.50 -10.76
CA SER A 443 -34.84 0.09 -10.34
C SER A 443 -34.89 -0.11 -8.82
N GLY A 444 -34.58 0.92 -8.00
CA GLY A 444 -34.69 0.85 -6.54
C GLY A 444 -33.76 -0.14 -5.84
N ASN A 445 -32.83 -0.75 -6.56
CA ASN A 445 -31.92 -1.79 -6.05
C ASN A 445 -30.60 -1.21 -5.49
N GLU A 446 -30.69 -0.15 -4.69
CA GLU A 446 -29.54 0.25 -3.87
C GLU A 446 -29.50 -0.59 -2.60
N PRO A 447 -28.42 -1.35 -2.35
CA PRO A 447 -28.27 -2.03 -1.08
C PRO A 447 -28.20 -0.98 0.04
N ARG A 448 -29.12 -1.03 0.97
CA ARG A 448 -29.12 -0.16 2.18
C ARG A 448 -28.08 -0.71 3.15
N TYR A 449 -26.92 -0.10 3.17
CA TYR A 449 -25.91 -0.37 4.20
C TYR A 449 -26.11 0.59 5.38
N GLN A 450 -26.16 0.07 6.58
CA GLN A 450 -26.31 0.87 7.80
C GLN A 450 -25.01 1.66 8.06
N HIS A 451 -25.15 2.99 8.17
CA HIS A 451 -24.08 3.83 8.68
C HIS A 451 -23.92 3.62 10.18
N GLN A 452 -22.77 3.13 10.61
CA GLN A 452 -22.37 3.20 12.01
C GLN A 452 -21.63 4.52 12.26
N GLU A 453 -22.07 5.24 13.28
CA GLU A 453 -21.42 6.46 13.75
C GLU A 453 -19.97 6.17 14.20
N THR A 454 -19.08 7.06 13.85
CA THR A 454 -17.67 7.03 14.27
C THR A 454 -17.58 7.28 15.76
N VAL A 455 -17.08 6.29 16.51
CA VAL A 455 -16.64 6.48 17.90
C VAL A 455 -15.25 7.13 17.86
N PRO A 456 -15.04 8.27 18.53
CA PRO A 456 -13.70 8.88 18.61
C PRO A 456 -12.78 8.02 19.48
N PHE A 457 -11.52 7.97 19.09
CA PHE A 457 -10.43 7.37 19.85
C PHE A 457 -10.05 8.20 21.07
#